data_5f18637d06204469db79bee56d803cec
#
_entry.id   5f18637d06204469db79bee56d803cec
#
_cell.length_a   1.000
_cell.length_b   1.000
_cell.length_c   1.000
_cell.angle_alpha   90.00
_cell.angle_beta   90.00
_cell.angle_gamma   90.00
#
_symmetry.space_group_name_H-M   'P 1'
#
loop_
_entity.id
_entity.type
_entity.pdbx_description
1 polymer ?
#
loop_
_entity_poly.entity_id
_entity_poly.type
_entity_poly.pdbx_seq_one_letter_code
_entity_poly.pdbx_strand_id
1 'polypeptide(L)'
;QPHIAQFERDLDSRGLFDQFRTAYQSIAGKPWDRGREQALLENANVAKAYAQVTGADPSEGQGILTRYRQDFRSSIEDFADKVKDYIDAEKPGFRLNFFVDEVGQYIADNVKLMTNLQTIAESLNTKCRGRAWIIVTAQQDMGSVIGDMNQRQENDFSKIQARFANRMPLNSADVAEVIQ
;
A
#
# COMPACT_ATOMS: atom_id res chain seq x y z
N GLN A 1 7.07 -4.70 -0.09
CA GLN A 1 7.45 -4.34 -1.47
C GLN A 1 6.31 -4.72 -2.42
N PRO A 2 5.72 -3.75 -3.18
CA PRO A 2 4.48 -4.01 -3.94
C PRO A 2 4.63 -5.04 -5.07
N HIS A 3 5.79 -5.13 -5.70
CA HIS A 3 6.06 -6.13 -6.74
C HIS A 3 6.13 -7.57 -6.17
N ILE A 4 6.56 -7.73 -4.93
CA ILE A 4 6.53 -9.04 -4.25
C ILE A 4 5.08 -9.44 -3.98
N ALA A 5 4.26 -8.52 -3.49
CA ALA A 5 2.83 -8.78 -3.28
C ALA A 5 2.10 -9.09 -4.60
N GLN A 6 2.53 -8.50 -5.73
CA GLN A 6 1.97 -8.86 -7.04
C GLN A 6 2.38 -10.28 -7.45
N PHE A 7 3.64 -10.63 -7.27
CA PHE A 7 4.14 -12.00 -7.52
C PHE A 7 3.36 -13.05 -6.69
N GLU A 8 3.16 -12.77 -5.39
CA GLU A 8 2.40 -13.64 -4.49
C GLU A 8 0.94 -13.81 -4.97
N ARG A 9 0.28 -12.71 -5.34
CA ARG A 9 -1.11 -12.76 -5.87
C ARG A 9 -1.23 -13.52 -7.17
N ASP A 10 -0.25 -13.39 -8.07
CA ASP A 10 -0.29 -14.11 -9.35
C ASP A 10 -0.13 -15.63 -9.12
N LEU A 11 0.67 -16.03 -8.16
CA LEU A 11 0.73 -17.43 -7.74
C LEU A 11 -0.55 -17.89 -7.05
N ASP A 12 -1.12 -17.06 -6.20
CA ASP A 12 -2.36 -17.36 -5.47
C ASP A 12 -3.55 -17.51 -6.43
N SER A 13 -3.69 -16.61 -7.40
CA SER A 13 -4.73 -16.70 -8.43
C SER A 13 -4.67 -17.99 -9.27
N ARG A 14 -3.49 -18.62 -9.33
CA ARG A 14 -3.25 -19.92 -9.99
C ARG A 14 -3.34 -21.11 -9.03
N GLY A 15 -3.63 -20.87 -7.74
CA GLY A 15 -3.63 -21.90 -6.70
C GLY A 15 -2.25 -22.49 -6.40
N LEU A 16 -1.19 -21.78 -6.72
CA LEU A 16 0.19 -22.25 -6.59
C LEU A 16 0.96 -21.65 -5.40
N PHE A 17 0.38 -20.66 -4.70
CA PHE A 17 1.14 -19.93 -3.68
C PHE A 17 1.55 -20.80 -2.50
N ASP A 18 0.66 -21.65 -1.97
CA ASP A 18 1.00 -22.54 -0.86
C ASP A 18 2.05 -23.60 -1.27
N GLN A 19 1.95 -24.11 -2.50
CA GLN A 19 2.95 -25.01 -3.06
C GLN A 19 4.32 -24.32 -3.19
N PHE A 20 4.32 -23.06 -3.64
CA PHE A 20 5.51 -22.22 -3.72
C PHE A 20 6.15 -22.01 -2.34
N ARG A 21 5.37 -21.68 -1.32
CA ARG A 21 5.86 -21.51 0.05
C ARG A 21 6.55 -22.78 0.55
N THR A 22 5.95 -23.92 0.31
CA THR A 22 6.50 -25.25 0.70
C THR A 22 7.81 -25.55 -0.06
N ALA A 23 7.80 -25.35 -1.38
CA ALA A 23 8.99 -25.57 -2.22
C ALA A 23 10.13 -24.61 -1.82
N TYR A 24 9.81 -23.33 -1.61
CA TYR A 24 10.79 -22.34 -1.16
C TYR A 24 11.40 -22.72 0.18
N GLN A 25 10.59 -23.11 1.16
CA GLN A 25 11.10 -23.54 2.48
C GLN A 25 12.02 -24.75 2.37
N SER A 26 11.70 -25.72 1.52
CA SER A 26 12.55 -26.89 1.26
C SER A 26 13.89 -26.52 0.62
N ILE A 27 13.88 -25.56 -0.30
CA ILE A 27 15.08 -25.13 -1.05
C ILE A 27 15.96 -24.18 -0.22
N ALA A 28 15.33 -23.19 0.44
CA ALA A 28 16.02 -22.11 1.14
C ALA A 28 16.33 -22.42 2.62
N GLY A 29 15.74 -23.48 3.19
CA GLY A 29 15.87 -23.83 4.60
C GLY A 29 15.17 -22.87 5.57
N LYS A 30 14.34 -21.95 5.06
CA LYS A 30 13.59 -20.96 5.84
C LYS A 30 12.24 -20.66 5.20
N PRO A 31 11.22 -20.27 5.98
CA PRO A 31 9.90 -19.97 5.44
C PRO A 31 9.93 -18.72 4.53
N TRP A 32 9.00 -18.68 3.56
CA TRP A 32 8.88 -17.55 2.63
C TRP A 32 8.66 -16.21 3.33
N ASP A 33 7.93 -16.17 4.42
CA ASP A 33 7.69 -14.94 5.19
C ASP A 33 8.99 -14.26 5.66
N ARG A 34 10.04 -15.05 5.91
CA ARG A 34 11.39 -14.53 6.18
C ARG A 34 12.16 -14.22 4.91
N GLY A 35 12.00 -15.05 3.88
CA GLY A 35 12.69 -14.85 2.59
C GLY A 35 12.21 -13.60 1.86
N ARG A 36 10.92 -13.29 1.91
CA ARG A 36 10.33 -12.12 1.24
C ARG A 36 10.89 -10.77 1.72
N GLU A 37 11.36 -10.68 2.96
CA GLU A 37 11.98 -9.46 3.50
C GLU A 37 13.27 -9.10 2.73
N GLN A 38 13.99 -10.11 2.26
CA GLN A 38 15.24 -10.01 1.51
C GLN A 38 15.13 -10.65 0.12
N ALA A 39 13.96 -10.59 -0.49
CA ALA A 39 13.62 -11.36 -1.69
C ALA A 39 14.62 -11.19 -2.86
N LEU A 40 15.24 -10.02 -3.00
CA LEU A 40 16.25 -9.79 -4.04
C LEU A 40 17.53 -10.60 -3.82
N LEU A 41 17.90 -10.90 -2.57
CA LEU A 41 19.04 -11.77 -2.24
C LEU A 41 18.69 -13.24 -2.42
N GLU A 42 17.41 -13.57 -2.40
CA GLU A 42 16.87 -14.92 -2.52
C GLU A 42 16.54 -15.31 -3.98
N ASN A 43 16.91 -14.51 -4.95
CA ASN A 43 16.53 -14.71 -6.37
C ASN A 43 16.75 -16.15 -6.87
N ALA A 44 17.86 -16.78 -6.50
CA ALA A 44 18.15 -18.15 -6.93
C ALA A 44 17.19 -19.19 -6.31
N ASN A 45 16.86 -19.04 -5.02
CA ASN A 45 15.94 -19.93 -4.32
C ASN A 45 14.50 -19.70 -4.81
N VAL A 46 14.11 -18.45 -5.04
CA VAL A 46 12.82 -18.08 -5.62
C VAL A 46 12.67 -18.67 -7.03
N ALA A 47 13.70 -18.56 -7.87
CA ALA A 47 13.69 -19.11 -9.22
C ALA A 47 13.46 -20.62 -9.22
N LYS A 48 14.17 -21.35 -8.38
CA LYS A 48 14.03 -22.82 -8.25
C LYS A 48 12.62 -23.20 -7.74
N ALA A 49 12.15 -22.52 -6.71
CA ALA A 49 10.81 -22.78 -6.16
C ALA A 49 9.72 -22.48 -7.18
N TYR A 50 9.83 -21.36 -7.90
CA TYR A 50 8.91 -20.99 -8.96
C TYR A 50 8.88 -22.04 -10.08
N ALA A 51 10.04 -22.43 -10.60
CA ALA A 51 10.15 -23.45 -11.64
C ALA A 51 9.53 -24.78 -11.18
N GLN A 52 9.80 -25.19 -9.95
CA GLN A 52 9.27 -26.44 -9.38
C GLN A 52 7.73 -26.47 -9.37
N VAL A 53 7.07 -25.35 -9.01
CA VAL A 53 5.60 -25.32 -8.86
C VAL A 53 4.87 -24.99 -10.15
N THR A 54 5.53 -24.30 -11.07
CA THR A 54 4.93 -23.91 -12.35
C THR A 54 5.21 -24.91 -13.47
N GLY A 55 6.19 -25.79 -13.30
CA GLY A 55 6.72 -26.66 -14.36
C GLY A 55 7.53 -25.89 -15.42
N ALA A 56 7.87 -24.64 -15.15
CA ALA A 56 8.68 -23.82 -16.05
C ALA A 56 10.15 -24.25 -16.05
N ASP A 57 10.89 -23.88 -17.11
CA ASP A 57 12.33 -24.08 -17.12
C ASP A 57 12.98 -23.24 -15.99
N PRO A 58 13.98 -23.77 -15.25
CA PRO A 58 14.66 -23.01 -14.20
C PRO A 58 15.24 -21.67 -14.67
N SER A 59 15.59 -21.54 -15.94
CA SER A 59 16.05 -20.27 -16.54
C SER A 59 14.95 -19.21 -16.60
N GLU A 60 13.69 -19.60 -16.75
CA GLU A 60 12.55 -18.68 -16.74
C GLU A 60 12.28 -18.09 -15.35
N GLY A 61 12.59 -18.84 -14.29
CA GLY A 61 12.54 -18.38 -12.91
C GLY A 61 13.61 -17.36 -12.57
N GLN A 62 14.72 -17.35 -13.31
CA GLN A 62 15.83 -16.43 -13.02
C GLN A 62 15.37 -14.98 -13.21
N GLY A 63 15.64 -14.15 -12.21
CA GLY A 63 15.28 -12.73 -12.24
C GLY A 63 13.78 -12.45 -12.25
N ILE A 64 12.92 -13.43 -11.92
CA ILE A 64 11.46 -13.24 -11.93
C ILE A 64 11.04 -12.06 -11.06
N LEU A 65 11.57 -11.91 -9.86
CA LEU A 65 11.26 -10.78 -8.99
C LEU A 65 11.76 -9.44 -9.56
N THR A 66 12.86 -9.46 -10.30
CA THR A 66 13.36 -8.27 -11.01
C THR A 66 12.41 -7.87 -12.13
N ARG A 67 11.89 -8.83 -12.90
CA ARG A 67 10.84 -8.57 -13.91
C ARG A 67 9.59 -7.98 -13.26
N TYR A 68 9.07 -8.61 -12.22
CA TYR A 68 7.94 -8.06 -11.46
C TYR A 68 8.20 -6.63 -10.97
N ARG A 69 9.42 -6.33 -10.52
CA ARG A 69 9.79 -4.97 -10.11
C ARG A 69 9.82 -3.98 -11.27
N GLN A 70 10.32 -4.39 -12.42
CA GLN A 70 10.40 -3.54 -13.63
C GLN A 70 9.03 -3.31 -14.24
N ASP A 71 8.21 -4.36 -14.27
CA ASP A 71 6.88 -4.34 -14.90
C ASP A 71 5.79 -3.80 -13.96
N PHE A 72 6.10 -3.71 -12.66
CA PHE A 72 5.13 -3.22 -11.69
C PHE A 72 4.71 -1.79 -12.03
N ARG A 73 3.45 -1.66 -12.37
CA ARG A 73 2.75 -0.38 -12.52
C ARG A 73 1.45 -0.48 -11.74
N SER A 74 1.12 0.56 -11.01
CA SER A 74 -0.16 0.68 -10.32
C SER A 74 -0.59 2.13 -10.41
N SER A 75 -1.67 2.37 -11.11
CA SER A 75 -2.36 3.65 -11.03
C SER A 75 -3.12 3.75 -9.71
N ILE A 76 -3.59 4.96 -9.39
CA ILE A 76 -4.46 5.17 -8.21
C ILE A 76 -5.80 4.45 -8.44
N GLU A 77 -6.28 4.44 -9.66
CA GLU A 77 -7.50 3.74 -10.06
C GLU A 77 -7.36 2.23 -9.87
N ASP A 78 -6.26 1.63 -10.34
CA ASP A 78 -5.98 0.19 -10.14
C ASP A 78 -5.89 -0.17 -8.65
N PHE A 79 -5.30 0.71 -7.85
CA PHE A 79 -5.24 0.53 -6.40
C PHE A 79 -6.65 0.51 -5.81
N ALA A 80 -7.48 1.49 -6.17
CA ALA A 80 -8.84 1.60 -5.65
C ALA A 80 -9.73 0.43 -6.10
N ASP A 81 -9.55 -0.08 -7.33
CA ASP A 81 -10.24 -1.28 -7.82
C ASP A 81 -9.84 -2.52 -7.01
N LYS A 82 -8.55 -2.72 -6.77
CA LYS A 82 -8.06 -3.83 -5.92
C LYS A 82 -8.59 -3.77 -4.50
N VAL A 83 -8.67 -2.56 -3.91
CA VAL A 83 -9.27 -2.36 -2.59
C VAL A 83 -10.76 -2.71 -2.60
N LYS A 84 -11.47 -2.27 -3.64
CA LYS A 84 -12.89 -2.61 -3.81
C LYS A 84 -13.09 -4.12 -3.91
N ASP A 85 -12.32 -4.79 -4.78
CA ASP A 85 -12.43 -6.24 -4.98
C ASP A 85 -12.14 -7.02 -3.70
N TYR A 86 -11.14 -6.58 -2.93
CA TYR A 86 -10.84 -7.15 -1.62
C TYR A 86 -12.01 -6.99 -0.65
N ILE A 87 -12.58 -5.77 -0.54
CA ILE A 87 -13.72 -5.51 0.34
C ILE A 87 -14.96 -6.31 -0.10
N ASP A 88 -15.17 -6.48 -1.40
CA ASP A 88 -16.31 -7.21 -1.95
C ASP A 88 -16.20 -8.73 -1.72
N ALA A 89 -15.00 -9.27 -1.60
CA ALA A 89 -14.74 -10.67 -1.24
C ALA A 89 -14.92 -10.96 0.26
N GLU A 90 -14.91 -9.93 1.10
CA GLU A 90 -15.06 -10.06 2.55
C GLU A 90 -16.53 -10.16 2.98
N LYS A 91 -16.73 -10.45 4.26
CA LYS A 91 -18.08 -10.57 4.86
C LYS A 91 -18.89 -9.28 4.71
N PRO A 92 -20.21 -9.37 4.57
CA PRO A 92 -21.08 -8.19 4.54
C PRO A 92 -20.82 -7.25 5.72
N GLY A 93 -20.66 -5.97 5.44
CA GLY A 93 -20.33 -4.94 6.46
C GLY A 93 -18.85 -4.75 6.75
N PHE A 94 -17.95 -5.50 6.11
CA PHE A 94 -16.51 -5.29 6.22
C PHE A 94 -16.14 -3.88 5.77
N ARG A 95 -15.24 -3.25 6.53
CA ARG A 95 -14.68 -1.92 6.25
C ARG A 95 -13.17 -1.97 6.37
N LEU A 96 -12.48 -1.27 5.48
CA LEU A 96 -11.03 -1.18 5.48
C LEU A 96 -10.59 0.23 5.86
N ASN A 97 -9.71 0.34 6.85
CA ASN A 97 -9.15 1.61 7.29
C ASN A 97 -7.66 1.67 6.96
N PHE A 98 -7.25 2.72 6.29
CA PHE A 98 -5.85 3.05 6.05
C PHE A 98 -5.42 4.11 7.06
N PHE A 99 -4.45 3.81 7.88
CA PHE A 99 -3.81 4.77 8.78
C PHE A 99 -2.49 5.21 8.16
N VAL A 100 -2.35 6.50 7.93
CA VAL A 100 -1.15 7.10 7.35
C VAL A 100 -0.62 8.14 8.34
N ASP A 101 0.46 7.79 9.01
CA ASP A 101 1.06 8.61 10.05
C ASP A 101 2.03 9.65 9.46
N GLU A 102 2.11 10.81 10.11
CA GLU A 102 3.04 11.90 9.78
C GLU A 102 2.98 12.37 8.32
N VAL A 103 1.81 12.40 7.73
CA VAL A 103 1.60 12.81 6.32
C VAL A 103 2.18 14.19 6.03
N GLY A 104 2.13 15.12 7.00
CA GLY A 104 2.65 16.47 6.84
C GLY A 104 4.14 16.52 6.48
N GLN A 105 4.96 15.68 7.12
CA GLN A 105 6.41 15.61 6.85
C GLN A 105 6.71 15.07 5.45
N TYR A 106 5.85 14.17 4.96
CA TYR A 106 6.02 13.53 3.66
C TYR A 106 5.58 14.40 2.48
N ILE A 107 4.59 15.25 2.73
CA ILE A 107 3.92 16.07 1.71
C ILE A 107 4.52 17.48 1.64
N ALA A 108 5.05 18.03 2.75
CA ALA A 108 5.39 19.44 2.95
C ALA A 108 6.00 20.15 1.71
N ASP A 109 6.89 19.46 0.96
CA ASP A 109 7.57 20.06 -0.19
C ASP A 109 7.12 19.45 -1.54
N ASN A 110 6.16 18.56 -1.56
CA ASN A 110 5.79 17.83 -2.76
C ASN A 110 4.29 17.90 -3.09
N VAL A 111 3.91 18.95 -3.82
CA VAL A 111 2.54 19.18 -4.29
C VAL A 111 1.96 17.97 -5.04
N LYS A 112 2.80 17.19 -5.73
CA LYS A 112 2.35 15.99 -6.44
C LYS A 112 1.89 14.88 -5.49
N LEU A 113 2.58 14.69 -4.37
CA LEU A 113 2.15 13.71 -3.35
C LEU A 113 0.84 14.13 -2.70
N MET A 114 0.67 15.43 -2.51
CA MET A 114 -0.55 16.03 -2.00
C MET A 114 -1.74 15.75 -2.92
N THR A 115 -1.59 16.01 -4.22
CA THR A 115 -2.59 15.70 -5.24
C THR A 115 -2.88 14.19 -5.31
N ASN A 116 -1.85 13.37 -5.19
CA ASN A 116 -2.03 11.91 -5.18
C ASN A 116 -2.85 11.43 -3.98
N LEU A 117 -2.61 11.96 -2.78
CA LEU A 117 -3.39 11.62 -1.59
C LEU A 117 -4.87 11.98 -1.77
N GLN A 118 -5.14 13.17 -2.32
CA GLN A 118 -6.49 13.61 -2.66
C GLN A 118 -7.15 12.63 -3.65
N THR A 119 -6.46 12.30 -4.73
CA THR A 119 -6.98 11.39 -5.77
C THR A 119 -7.24 9.99 -5.20
N ILE A 120 -6.37 9.51 -4.31
CA ILE A 120 -6.58 8.23 -3.60
C ILE A 120 -7.85 8.28 -2.76
N ALA A 121 -8.02 9.34 -1.97
CA ALA A 121 -9.20 9.49 -1.11
C ALA A 121 -10.50 9.54 -1.93
N GLU A 122 -10.52 10.29 -3.03
CA GLU A 122 -11.67 10.39 -3.95
C GLU A 122 -11.98 9.05 -4.64
N SER A 123 -10.96 8.38 -5.15
CA SER A 123 -11.12 7.09 -5.84
C SER A 123 -11.64 6.01 -4.90
N LEU A 124 -11.11 5.93 -3.68
CA LEU A 124 -11.59 5.01 -2.66
C LEU A 124 -13.03 5.32 -2.23
N ASN A 125 -13.35 6.59 -2.01
CA ASN A 125 -14.72 6.98 -1.66
C ASN A 125 -15.71 6.58 -2.75
N THR A 126 -15.39 6.86 -4.00
CA THR A 126 -16.25 6.57 -5.15
C THR A 126 -16.42 5.07 -5.37
N LYS A 127 -15.30 4.33 -5.44
CA LYS A 127 -15.32 2.91 -5.77
C LYS A 127 -15.78 2.01 -4.63
N CYS A 128 -15.37 2.32 -3.40
CA CYS A 128 -15.69 1.51 -2.22
C CYS A 128 -16.98 1.96 -1.51
N ARG A 129 -17.62 3.05 -1.95
CA ARG A 129 -18.92 3.54 -1.44
C ARG A 129 -18.94 3.67 0.08
N GLY A 130 -17.92 4.33 0.65
CA GLY A 130 -17.79 4.56 2.09
C GLY A 130 -17.36 3.34 2.92
N ARG A 131 -16.91 2.26 2.28
CA ARG A 131 -16.38 1.07 2.97
C ARG A 131 -14.85 1.09 3.12
N ALA A 132 -14.16 2.04 2.50
CA ALA A 132 -12.74 2.31 2.70
C ALA A 132 -12.56 3.71 3.28
N TRP A 133 -11.73 3.82 4.31
CA TRP A 133 -11.45 5.07 5.01
C TRP A 133 -9.96 5.34 5.03
N ILE A 134 -9.58 6.62 4.88
CA ILE A 134 -8.20 7.07 5.08
C ILE A 134 -8.20 7.99 6.31
N ILE A 135 -7.37 7.64 7.28
CA ILE A 135 -7.12 8.41 8.49
C ILE A 135 -5.66 8.85 8.41
N VAL A 136 -5.44 10.15 8.46
CA VAL A 136 -4.10 10.74 8.38
C VAL A 136 -3.79 11.49 9.67
N THR A 137 -2.54 11.42 10.12
CA THR A 137 -2.05 12.25 11.21
C THR A 137 -1.03 13.26 10.70
N ALA A 138 -0.94 14.40 11.37
CA ALA A 138 0.09 15.41 11.14
C ALA A 138 0.47 16.06 12.47
N GLN A 139 1.76 16.27 12.72
CA GLN A 139 2.25 16.90 13.95
C GLN A 139 2.03 18.42 13.96
N GLN A 140 1.98 19.04 12.80
CA GLN A 140 1.70 20.47 12.68
C GLN A 140 0.29 20.66 12.14
N ASP A 141 -0.37 21.74 12.59
CA ASP A 141 -1.58 22.19 11.94
C ASP A 141 -1.27 22.36 10.45
N MET A 142 -1.97 21.60 9.64
CA MET A 142 -1.78 21.66 8.18
C MET A 142 -1.98 23.09 7.64
N GLY A 143 -2.59 23.97 8.42
CA GLY A 143 -2.67 25.41 8.14
C GLY A 143 -1.35 26.18 8.32
N SER A 144 -0.45 25.75 9.21
CA SER A 144 0.82 26.43 9.45
C SER A 144 1.88 26.12 8.38
N VAL A 145 1.75 24.98 7.70
CA VAL A 145 2.60 24.61 6.56
C VAL A 145 2.32 25.52 5.34
N ILE A 146 1.14 26.16 5.32
CA ILE A 146 0.69 27.05 4.23
C ILE A 146 1.41 28.41 4.29
N GLY A 147 1.89 28.86 5.46
CA GLY A 147 2.50 30.19 5.62
C GLY A 147 3.74 30.46 4.76
N ASP A 148 4.40 29.41 4.31
CA ASP A 148 5.58 29.48 3.43
C ASP A 148 5.28 29.09 1.97
N MET A 149 4.01 28.83 1.63
CA MET A 149 3.59 28.42 0.29
C MET A 149 3.14 29.59 -0.57
N ASN A 150 3.40 29.51 -1.89
CA ASN A 150 2.85 30.45 -2.87
C ASN A 150 1.32 30.32 -2.99
N GLN A 151 0.60 31.41 -3.34
CA GLN A 151 -0.87 31.46 -3.48
C GLN A 151 -1.50 30.31 -4.29
N ARG A 152 -0.79 29.74 -5.25
CA ARG A 152 -1.27 28.55 -6.00
C ARG A 152 -1.27 27.28 -5.16
N GLN A 153 -0.28 27.12 -4.30
CA GLN A 153 -0.16 25.99 -3.39
C GLN A 153 -1.19 26.05 -2.27
N GLU A 154 -1.53 27.28 -1.78
CA GLU A 154 -2.61 27.49 -0.81
C GLU A 154 -3.98 27.05 -1.36
N ASN A 155 -4.28 27.38 -2.62
CA ASN A 155 -5.52 26.98 -3.27
C ASN A 155 -5.62 25.47 -3.48
N ASP A 156 -4.53 24.82 -3.82
CA ASP A 156 -4.50 23.35 -4.01
C ASP A 156 -4.61 22.62 -2.68
N PHE A 157 -4.01 23.15 -1.63
CA PHE A 157 -4.11 22.63 -0.28
C PHE A 157 -5.52 22.77 0.32
N SER A 158 -6.18 23.89 0.09
CA SER A 158 -7.59 24.10 0.49
C SER A 158 -8.53 23.06 -0.11
N LYS A 159 -8.28 22.64 -1.35
CA LYS A 159 -9.05 21.59 -2.04
C LYS A 159 -8.83 20.21 -1.37
N ILE A 160 -7.62 19.94 -0.90
CA ILE A 160 -7.32 18.69 -0.18
C ILE A 160 -7.98 18.69 1.18
N GLN A 161 -7.87 19.80 1.91
CA GLN A 161 -8.54 19.94 3.20
C GLN A 161 -10.05 19.72 3.08
N ALA A 162 -10.66 20.12 1.98
CA ALA A 162 -12.09 19.91 1.73
C ALA A 162 -12.47 18.42 1.58
N ARG A 163 -11.51 17.53 1.29
CA ARG A 163 -11.74 16.07 1.17
C ARG A 163 -11.63 15.33 2.51
N PHE A 164 -10.98 15.94 3.51
CA PHE A 164 -10.95 15.44 4.87
C PHE A 164 -11.96 16.22 5.72
N ALA A 165 -13.23 15.78 5.66
CA ALA A 165 -14.36 16.47 6.29
C ALA A 165 -14.26 16.49 7.84
N ASN A 166 -13.65 15.45 8.42
CA ASN A 166 -13.50 15.33 9.86
C ASN A 166 -12.05 15.67 10.26
N ARG A 167 -11.90 16.70 11.08
CA ARG A 167 -10.62 17.12 11.66
C ARG A 167 -10.73 17.09 13.17
N MET A 168 -9.77 16.48 13.80
CA MET A 168 -9.71 16.34 15.26
C MET A 168 -8.35 16.87 15.74
N PRO A 169 -8.27 18.08 16.30
CA PRO A 169 -7.06 18.52 16.97
C PRO A 169 -6.88 17.70 18.25
N LEU A 170 -5.73 17.03 18.39
CA LEU A 170 -5.35 16.33 19.61
C LEU A 170 -4.50 17.28 20.45
N ASN A 171 -5.00 17.68 21.61
CA ASN A 171 -4.29 18.47 22.60
C ASN A 171 -3.69 17.56 23.67
N SER A 172 -2.60 18.00 24.31
CA SER A 172 -1.97 17.24 25.39
C SER A 172 -2.89 17.01 26.61
N ALA A 173 -3.96 17.80 26.76
CA ALA A 173 -4.98 17.60 27.79
C ALA A 173 -5.84 16.34 27.50
N ASP A 174 -6.00 15.97 26.22
CA ASP A 174 -6.84 14.83 25.82
C ASP A 174 -6.12 13.50 26.06
N VAL A 175 -4.79 13.51 26.16
CA VAL A 175 -3.97 12.30 26.39
C VAL A 175 -4.20 11.74 27.81
N ALA A 176 -4.51 12.57 28.78
CA ALA A 176 -4.78 12.13 30.16
C ALA A 176 -6.13 11.37 30.28
N GLU A 177 -7.09 11.63 29.41
CA GLU A 177 -8.38 10.92 29.39
C GLU A 177 -8.30 9.57 28.64
N VAL A 178 -7.33 9.40 27.76
CA VAL A 178 -7.19 8.17 26.94
C VAL A 178 -6.44 7.05 27.69
N ILE A 179 -5.74 7.38 28.80
CA ILE A 179 -4.91 6.44 29.56
C ILE A 179 -5.64 5.92 30.83
N GLN A 180 -6.89 6.29 31.06
CA GLN A 180 -7.75 5.70 32.09
C GLN A 180 -8.53 4.50 31.53
#